data_924e55c9787c981fa32523398f7af585
#
_entry.id   924e55c9787c981fa32523398f7af585
#
_cell.length_a   1.000
_cell.length_b   1.000
_cell.length_c   1.000
_cell.angle_alpha   90.00
_cell.angle_beta   90.00
_cell.angle_gamma   90.00
#
_symmetry.space_group_name_H-M   'P 1'
#
loop_
_entity.id
_entity.type
_entity.pdbx_description
1 polymer ?
#
loop_
_entity_poly.entity_id
_entity_poly.type
_entity_poly.pdbx_seq_one_letter_code
_entity_poly.pdbx_strand_id
1 'polypeptide(L)'
;MQTALIVILILVCAILILDLASLERGLRRGKKQIREQMEGKTSARLTTSCPNGAAEGLLEAVNDLLELRQQEGADYRRKEQDLRRQIADVSHDLRTPLTSILGYLQLLEDDSLPPDRRREYLEVIRGRAATLQTLITSFYDLSRIEGGQWKLEREQVDLARELGDQLAMAYEQLEGQGIRVEVSIPEGLPPVWGDRKAVVRVLSNLLTNAYKHGSDHLTIRAWQEEGAVVTAFSNAARDMTGEDAYHVFDRFYTADRTRSGQNTGLGMAIVKALVEQMGHRVEASLKDGEFTVTVRWKKR
;
A
#
# COMPACT_ATOMS: atom_id res chain seq x y z
N MET A 1 -80.65 4.80 -14.88
CA MET A 1 -79.59 3.93 -14.29
C MET A 1 -78.60 3.40 -15.29
N GLN A 2 -79.02 2.78 -16.39
CA GLN A 2 -78.13 2.22 -17.42
C GLN A 2 -77.21 3.25 -18.11
N THR A 3 -77.71 4.42 -18.46
CA THR A 3 -76.93 5.50 -19.08
C THR A 3 -75.82 6.02 -18.16
N ALA A 4 -76.08 6.16 -16.85
CA ALA A 4 -75.08 6.58 -15.87
C ALA A 4 -73.95 5.51 -15.72
N LEU A 5 -74.31 4.23 -15.75
CA LEU A 5 -73.33 3.13 -15.68
C LEU A 5 -72.43 3.08 -16.91
N ILE A 6 -72.95 3.34 -18.12
CA ILE A 6 -72.23 3.39 -19.37
C ILE A 6 -71.23 4.58 -19.37
N VAL A 7 -71.64 5.76 -18.88
CA VAL A 7 -70.80 6.94 -18.77
C VAL A 7 -69.63 6.69 -17.80
N ILE A 8 -69.91 6.07 -16.64
CA ILE A 8 -68.85 5.71 -15.67
C ILE A 8 -67.87 4.72 -16.29
N LEU A 9 -68.33 3.70 -17.02
CA LEU A 9 -67.49 2.71 -17.67
C LEU A 9 -66.59 3.37 -18.73
N ILE A 10 -67.14 4.27 -19.55
CA ILE A 10 -66.33 5.03 -20.55
C ILE A 10 -65.27 5.91 -19.86
N LEU A 11 -65.57 6.58 -18.76
CA LEU A 11 -64.64 7.37 -17.99
C LEU A 11 -63.50 6.50 -17.40
N VAL A 12 -63.82 5.35 -16.83
CA VAL A 12 -62.83 4.40 -16.31
C VAL A 12 -61.93 3.89 -17.42
N CYS A 13 -62.48 3.51 -18.55
CA CYS A 13 -61.68 3.09 -19.72
C CYS A 13 -60.75 4.20 -20.25
N ALA A 14 -61.27 5.43 -20.31
CA ALA A 14 -60.45 6.57 -20.70
C ALA A 14 -59.26 6.85 -19.75
N ILE A 15 -59.48 6.76 -18.45
CA ILE A 15 -58.42 6.87 -17.42
C ILE A 15 -57.39 5.75 -17.59
N LEU A 16 -57.79 4.51 -17.73
CA LEU A 16 -56.92 3.38 -17.93
C LEU A 16 -56.08 3.51 -19.20
N ILE A 17 -56.66 3.99 -20.31
CA ILE A 17 -55.95 4.25 -21.55
C ILE A 17 -54.90 5.37 -21.37
N LEU A 18 -55.21 6.42 -20.68
CA LEU A 18 -54.34 7.52 -20.38
C LEU A 18 -53.13 7.06 -19.50
N ASP A 19 -53.41 6.24 -18.49
CA ASP A 19 -52.38 5.67 -17.61
C ASP A 19 -51.45 4.75 -18.39
N LEU A 20 -51.98 3.87 -19.22
CA LEU A 20 -51.19 2.95 -20.06
C LEU A 20 -50.31 3.73 -21.03
N ALA A 21 -50.86 4.74 -21.70
CA ALA A 21 -50.11 5.60 -22.63
C ALA A 21 -49.03 6.44 -21.93
N SER A 22 -49.24 6.83 -20.65
CA SER A 22 -48.23 7.53 -19.87
C SER A 22 -47.10 6.59 -19.45
N LEU A 23 -47.40 5.36 -19.06
CA LEU A 23 -46.45 4.33 -18.71
C LEU A 23 -45.57 3.97 -19.90
N GLU A 24 -46.17 3.75 -21.08
CA GLU A 24 -45.42 3.43 -22.31
C GLU A 24 -44.45 4.56 -22.71
N ARG A 25 -44.90 5.82 -22.61
CA ARG A 25 -44.03 7.00 -22.85
C ARG A 25 -42.90 7.09 -21.85
N GLY A 26 -43.13 6.82 -20.55
CA GLY A 26 -42.14 6.80 -19.50
C GLY A 26 -41.05 5.74 -19.75
N LEU A 27 -41.47 4.52 -20.07
CA LEU A 27 -40.56 3.41 -20.38
C LEU A 27 -39.71 3.67 -21.65
N ARG A 28 -40.29 4.24 -22.70
CA ARG A 28 -39.54 4.62 -23.91
C ARG A 28 -38.47 5.69 -23.62
N ARG A 29 -38.80 6.69 -22.76
CA ARG A 29 -37.82 7.71 -22.33
C ARG A 29 -36.71 7.10 -21.47
N GLY A 30 -37.06 6.28 -20.47
CA GLY A 30 -36.09 5.58 -19.63
C GLY A 30 -35.12 4.73 -20.45
N LYS A 31 -35.64 3.95 -21.44
CA LYS A 31 -34.79 3.17 -22.36
C LYS A 31 -33.81 4.05 -23.14
N LYS A 32 -34.24 5.23 -23.61
CA LYS A 32 -33.38 6.17 -24.32
C LYS A 32 -32.29 6.73 -23.40
N GLN A 33 -32.66 7.16 -22.20
CA GLN A 33 -31.72 7.69 -21.21
C GLN A 33 -30.67 6.65 -20.80
N ILE A 34 -31.07 5.37 -20.55
CA ILE A 34 -30.14 4.27 -20.27
C ILE A 34 -29.14 4.10 -21.42
N ARG A 35 -29.61 4.11 -22.67
CA ARG A 35 -28.75 3.98 -23.83
C ARG A 35 -27.74 5.14 -23.95
N GLU A 36 -28.18 6.37 -23.75
CA GLU A 36 -27.32 7.58 -23.80
C GLU A 36 -26.26 7.54 -22.69
N GLN A 37 -26.61 7.02 -21.52
CA GLN A 37 -25.68 6.86 -20.39
C GLN A 37 -24.67 5.71 -20.65
N MET A 38 -25.11 4.60 -21.24
CA MET A 38 -24.21 3.50 -21.64
C MET A 38 -23.23 3.92 -22.76
N GLU A 39 -23.65 4.84 -23.64
CA GLU A 39 -22.79 5.42 -24.67
C GLU A 39 -21.86 6.54 -24.15
N GLY A 40 -21.91 6.83 -22.85
CA GLY A 40 -21.09 7.86 -22.22
C GLY A 40 -21.50 9.30 -22.56
N LYS A 41 -22.66 9.52 -23.15
CA LYS A 41 -23.15 10.84 -23.58
C LYS A 41 -23.70 11.69 -22.42
N THR A 42 -24.10 11.05 -21.34
CA THR A 42 -24.64 11.70 -20.14
C THR A 42 -24.33 10.87 -18.90
N SER A 43 -24.14 11.54 -17.77
CA SER A 43 -24.06 10.93 -16.42
C SER A 43 -25.25 11.34 -15.56
N ALA A 44 -26.29 11.92 -16.17
CA ALA A 44 -27.47 12.35 -15.42
C ALA A 44 -28.28 11.18 -14.88
N ARG A 45 -28.80 11.33 -13.67
CA ARG A 45 -29.66 10.32 -13.02
C ARG A 45 -30.92 10.07 -13.87
N LEU A 46 -31.29 8.81 -14.04
CA LEU A 46 -32.49 8.43 -14.76
C LEU A 46 -33.73 8.92 -14.01
N THR A 47 -34.63 9.60 -14.71
CA THR A 47 -35.88 10.12 -14.12
C THR A 47 -37.07 9.69 -14.95
N THR A 48 -38.22 9.45 -14.28
CA THR A 48 -39.49 9.22 -14.96
C THR A 48 -40.47 10.31 -14.58
N SER A 49 -41.34 10.67 -15.51
CA SER A 49 -42.52 11.54 -15.26
C SER A 49 -43.80 10.73 -15.11
N CYS A 50 -43.68 9.43 -14.91
CA CYS A 50 -44.82 8.51 -14.83
C CYS A 50 -45.23 8.37 -13.37
N PRO A 51 -46.47 8.61 -12.96
CA PRO A 51 -46.93 8.46 -11.58
C PRO A 51 -47.20 6.96 -11.24
N ASN A 52 -46.24 6.11 -11.56
CA ASN A 52 -46.34 4.67 -11.28
C ASN A 52 -45.18 4.25 -10.38
N GLY A 53 -45.46 3.93 -9.12
CA GLY A 53 -44.45 3.58 -8.13
C GLY A 53 -43.59 2.38 -8.49
N ALA A 54 -44.08 1.43 -9.29
CA ALA A 54 -43.32 0.30 -9.74
C ALA A 54 -42.27 0.72 -10.79
N ALA A 55 -42.57 1.64 -11.71
CA ALA A 55 -41.65 2.18 -12.68
C ALA A 55 -40.59 3.06 -12.02
N GLU A 56 -40.94 3.81 -11.01
CA GLU A 56 -40.07 4.65 -10.20
C GLU A 56 -39.06 3.79 -9.41
N GLY A 57 -39.52 2.75 -8.71
CA GLY A 57 -38.66 1.80 -8.00
C GLY A 57 -37.70 1.03 -8.91
N LEU A 58 -38.13 0.69 -10.13
CA LEU A 58 -37.24 0.07 -11.11
C LEU A 58 -36.13 1.02 -11.57
N LEU A 59 -36.46 2.29 -11.84
CA LEU A 59 -35.46 3.29 -12.24
C LEU A 59 -34.49 3.63 -11.12
N GLU A 60 -34.96 3.64 -9.87
CA GLU A 60 -34.11 3.80 -8.69
C GLU A 60 -33.09 2.66 -8.58
N ALA A 61 -33.52 1.42 -8.68
CA ALA A 61 -32.64 0.25 -8.68
C ALA A 61 -31.62 0.27 -9.84
N VAL A 62 -32.03 0.77 -11.03
CA VAL A 62 -31.11 0.95 -12.17
C VAL A 62 -30.12 2.08 -11.92
N ASN A 63 -30.53 3.19 -11.29
CA ASN A 63 -29.62 4.26 -10.90
C ASN A 63 -28.56 3.77 -9.91
N ASP A 64 -28.98 3.01 -8.89
CA ASP A 64 -28.04 2.44 -7.90
C ASP A 64 -27.01 1.52 -8.55
N LEU A 65 -27.47 0.67 -9.50
CA LEU A 65 -26.57 -0.19 -10.28
C LEU A 65 -25.57 0.61 -11.13
N LEU A 66 -26.03 1.70 -11.76
CA LEU A 66 -25.18 2.56 -12.59
C LEU A 66 -24.17 3.33 -11.74
N GLU A 67 -24.57 3.83 -10.56
CA GLU A 67 -23.67 4.46 -9.60
C GLU A 67 -22.60 3.48 -9.11
N LEU A 68 -22.97 2.25 -8.75
CA LEU A 68 -22.02 1.19 -8.37
C LEU A 68 -21.02 0.89 -9.49
N ARG A 69 -21.49 0.74 -10.73
CA ARG A 69 -20.63 0.53 -11.90
C ARG A 69 -19.68 1.68 -12.16
N GLN A 70 -20.13 2.92 -11.96
CA GLN A 70 -19.26 4.10 -12.12
C GLN A 70 -18.18 4.14 -11.04
N GLN A 71 -18.52 3.79 -9.79
CA GLN A 71 -17.56 3.69 -8.68
C GLN A 71 -16.52 2.60 -8.96
N GLU A 72 -16.96 1.39 -9.32
CA GLU A 72 -16.05 0.30 -9.70
C GLU A 72 -15.12 0.69 -10.85
N GLY A 73 -15.66 1.37 -11.88
CA GLY A 73 -14.86 1.84 -13.01
C GLY A 73 -13.87 2.96 -12.63
N ALA A 74 -14.21 3.81 -11.68
CA ALA A 74 -13.30 4.83 -11.16
C ALA A 74 -12.18 4.20 -10.32
N ASP A 75 -12.52 3.23 -9.47
CA ASP A 75 -11.55 2.50 -8.65
C ASP A 75 -10.60 1.66 -9.50
N TYR A 76 -11.11 1.03 -10.56
CA TYR A 76 -10.27 0.29 -11.50
C TYR A 76 -9.27 1.22 -12.20
N ARG A 77 -9.72 2.38 -12.68
CA ARG A 77 -8.82 3.37 -13.31
C ARG A 77 -7.76 3.91 -12.35
N ARG A 78 -8.13 4.14 -11.08
CA ARG A 78 -7.16 4.53 -10.04
C ARG A 78 -6.10 3.47 -9.84
N LYS A 79 -6.52 2.21 -9.66
CA LYS A 79 -5.61 1.07 -9.51
C LYS A 79 -4.68 0.90 -10.73
N GLU A 80 -5.21 1.07 -11.95
CA GLU A 80 -4.40 1.02 -13.17
C GLU A 80 -3.36 2.15 -13.23
N GLN A 81 -3.75 3.37 -12.87
CA GLN A 81 -2.83 4.51 -12.82
C GLN A 81 -1.74 4.31 -11.75
N ASP A 82 -2.12 3.81 -10.58
CA ASP A 82 -1.18 3.51 -9.51
C ASP A 82 -0.20 2.40 -9.92
N LEU A 83 -0.67 1.36 -10.59
CA LEU A 83 0.19 0.31 -11.13
C LEU A 83 1.18 0.86 -12.19
N ARG A 84 0.71 1.71 -13.11
CA ARG A 84 1.58 2.34 -14.12
C ARG A 84 2.65 3.22 -13.47
N ARG A 85 2.28 3.98 -12.42
CA ARG A 85 3.23 4.78 -11.66
C ARG A 85 4.28 3.91 -10.97
N GLN A 86 3.85 2.83 -10.30
CA GLN A 86 4.75 1.88 -9.65
C GLN A 86 5.75 1.26 -10.63
N ILE A 87 5.31 0.84 -11.82
CA ILE A 87 6.20 0.30 -12.86
C ILE A 87 7.22 1.35 -13.31
N ALA A 88 6.80 2.61 -13.46
CA ALA A 88 7.70 3.69 -13.84
C ALA A 88 8.75 3.98 -12.76
N ASP A 89 8.33 4.01 -11.48
CA ASP A 89 9.23 4.23 -10.33
C ASP A 89 10.25 3.09 -10.20
N VAL A 90 9.81 1.82 -10.27
CA VAL A 90 10.72 0.65 -10.29
C VAL A 90 11.72 0.75 -11.44
N SER A 91 11.24 1.07 -12.65
CA SER A 91 12.10 1.17 -13.83
C SER A 91 13.16 2.26 -13.70
N HIS A 92 12.78 3.39 -13.09
CA HIS A 92 13.70 4.48 -12.80
C HIS A 92 14.77 4.05 -11.77
N ASP A 93 14.35 3.43 -10.68
CA ASP A 93 15.24 3.06 -9.57
C ASP A 93 16.16 1.87 -9.92
N LEU A 94 15.77 1.00 -10.86
CA LEU A 94 16.63 -0.01 -11.45
C LEU A 94 17.65 0.59 -12.43
N ARG A 95 17.26 1.60 -13.21
CA ARG A 95 18.12 2.22 -14.21
C ARG A 95 19.32 2.94 -13.59
N THR A 96 19.12 3.64 -12.49
CA THR A 96 20.16 4.44 -11.83
C THR A 96 21.40 3.62 -11.42
N PRO A 97 21.29 2.56 -10.61
CA PRO A 97 22.43 1.73 -10.26
C PRO A 97 23.02 1.00 -11.48
N LEU A 98 22.17 0.57 -12.41
CA LEU A 98 22.64 -0.12 -13.64
C LEU A 98 23.49 0.82 -14.50
N THR A 99 23.05 2.06 -14.73
CA THR A 99 23.83 3.06 -15.49
C THR A 99 25.16 3.36 -14.81
N SER A 100 25.17 3.44 -13.46
CA SER A 100 26.41 3.62 -12.71
C SER A 100 27.37 2.43 -12.90
N ILE A 101 26.88 1.19 -12.80
CA ILE A 101 27.68 -0.02 -13.04
C ILE A 101 28.32 0.02 -14.43
N LEU A 102 27.51 0.28 -15.47
CA LEU A 102 27.98 0.33 -16.87
C LEU A 102 29.02 1.44 -17.06
N GLY A 103 28.82 2.62 -16.48
CA GLY A 103 29.78 3.72 -16.56
C GLY A 103 31.12 3.40 -15.91
N TYR A 104 31.10 2.78 -14.71
CA TYR A 104 32.36 2.37 -14.05
C TYR A 104 33.05 1.20 -14.76
N LEU A 105 32.30 0.28 -15.41
CA LEU A 105 32.87 -0.77 -16.24
C LEU A 105 33.60 -0.16 -17.45
N GLN A 106 33.05 0.83 -18.14
CA GLN A 106 33.72 1.53 -19.23
C GLN A 106 35.03 2.22 -18.78
N LEU A 107 35.03 2.82 -17.56
CA LEU A 107 36.25 3.41 -17.02
C LEU A 107 37.31 2.35 -16.68
N LEU A 108 36.92 1.13 -16.37
CA LEU A 108 37.84 0.01 -16.12
C LEU A 108 38.52 -0.55 -17.40
N GLU A 109 37.98 -0.24 -18.59
CA GLU A 109 38.57 -0.61 -19.89
C GLU A 109 39.87 0.19 -20.21
N ASP A 110 40.15 1.28 -19.47
CA ASP A 110 41.38 2.05 -19.61
C ASP A 110 42.55 1.29 -18.97
N ASP A 111 43.45 0.78 -19.82
CA ASP A 111 44.65 0.04 -19.38
C ASP A 111 45.63 0.93 -18.59
N SER A 112 45.54 2.27 -18.72
CA SER A 112 46.42 3.21 -18.01
C SER A 112 45.91 3.53 -16.58
N LEU A 113 44.78 2.96 -16.15
CA LEU A 113 44.17 3.23 -14.86
C LEU A 113 45.03 2.74 -13.70
N PRO A 114 45.36 3.60 -12.72
CA PRO A 114 46.12 3.23 -11.53
C PRO A 114 45.44 2.10 -10.75
N PRO A 115 46.16 1.15 -10.14
CA PRO A 115 45.60 0.03 -9.39
C PRO A 115 44.63 0.42 -8.28
N ASP A 116 44.92 1.53 -7.60
CA ASP A 116 44.05 2.03 -6.51
C ASP A 116 42.69 2.52 -7.05
N ARG A 117 42.68 3.22 -8.19
CA ARG A 117 41.45 3.63 -8.87
C ARG A 117 40.65 2.45 -9.39
N ARG A 118 41.36 1.43 -9.92
CA ARG A 118 40.72 0.19 -10.36
C ARG A 118 40.01 -0.51 -9.20
N ARG A 119 40.64 -0.54 -8.01
CA ARG A 119 40.00 -1.10 -6.80
C ARG A 119 38.80 -0.29 -6.36
N GLU A 120 38.92 1.02 -6.31
CA GLU A 120 37.81 1.94 -5.98
C GLU A 120 36.59 1.73 -6.88
N TYR A 121 36.81 1.65 -8.21
CA TYR A 121 35.72 1.44 -9.17
C TYR A 121 35.04 0.08 -9.00
N LEU A 122 35.81 -0.96 -8.72
CA LEU A 122 35.27 -2.29 -8.43
C LEU A 122 34.42 -2.30 -7.15
N GLU A 123 34.80 -1.56 -6.13
CA GLU A 123 34.02 -1.41 -4.90
C GLU A 123 32.69 -0.68 -5.16
N VAL A 124 32.71 0.39 -5.95
CA VAL A 124 31.50 1.08 -6.37
C VAL A 124 30.56 0.15 -7.14
N ILE A 125 31.08 -0.61 -8.11
CA ILE A 125 30.30 -1.58 -8.89
C ILE A 125 29.66 -2.61 -7.96
N ARG A 126 30.43 -3.19 -7.02
CA ARG A 126 29.90 -4.16 -6.04
C ARG A 126 28.78 -3.57 -5.19
N GLY A 127 28.96 -2.34 -4.69
CA GLY A 127 27.94 -1.63 -3.91
C GLY A 127 26.66 -1.40 -4.71
N ARG A 128 26.77 -0.95 -5.97
CA ARG A 128 25.63 -0.74 -6.87
C ARG A 128 24.91 -2.04 -7.25
N ALA A 129 25.67 -3.13 -7.48
CA ALA A 129 25.10 -4.44 -7.74
C ALA A 129 24.33 -4.99 -6.53
N ALA A 130 24.85 -4.83 -5.31
CA ALA A 130 24.16 -5.21 -4.07
C ALA A 130 22.87 -4.41 -3.87
N THR A 131 22.89 -3.10 -4.13
CA THR A 131 21.70 -2.24 -4.10
C THR A 131 20.66 -2.74 -5.10
N LEU A 132 21.04 -3.03 -6.34
CA LEU A 132 20.15 -3.54 -7.38
C LEU A 132 19.51 -4.88 -6.97
N GLN A 133 20.30 -5.80 -6.42
CA GLN A 133 19.83 -7.08 -5.93
C GLN A 133 18.78 -6.90 -4.80
N THR A 134 19.06 -6.01 -3.84
CA THR A 134 18.13 -5.70 -2.74
C THR A 134 16.82 -5.15 -3.27
N LEU A 135 16.87 -4.28 -4.28
CA LEU A 135 15.70 -3.66 -4.90
C LEU A 135 14.82 -4.71 -5.60
N ILE A 136 15.44 -5.58 -6.41
CA ILE A 136 14.73 -6.67 -7.10
C ILE A 136 14.09 -7.62 -6.09
N THR A 137 14.83 -8.03 -5.05
CA THR A 137 14.31 -8.93 -4.01
C THR A 137 13.15 -8.29 -3.26
N SER A 138 13.26 -7.02 -2.88
CA SER A 138 12.20 -6.29 -2.16
C SER A 138 10.95 -6.11 -3.02
N PHE A 139 11.11 -5.81 -4.30
CA PHE A 139 9.99 -5.71 -5.24
C PHE A 139 9.30 -7.07 -5.45
N TYR A 140 10.07 -8.14 -5.59
CA TYR A 140 9.54 -9.50 -5.72
C TYR A 140 8.77 -9.93 -4.47
N ASP A 141 9.33 -9.69 -3.27
CA ASP A 141 8.68 -9.98 -2.00
C ASP A 141 7.34 -9.23 -1.90
N LEU A 142 7.34 -7.91 -2.16
CA LEU A 142 6.13 -7.09 -2.10
C LEU A 142 5.06 -7.58 -3.09
N SER A 143 5.46 -7.89 -4.32
CA SER A 143 4.56 -8.43 -5.35
C SER A 143 3.92 -9.76 -4.91
N ARG A 144 4.69 -10.65 -4.27
CA ARG A 144 4.18 -11.93 -3.74
C ARG A 144 3.21 -11.74 -2.57
N ILE A 145 3.52 -10.81 -1.67
CA ILE A 145 2.68 -10.51 -0.52
C ILE A 145 1.32 -10.00 -1.01
N GLU A 146 1.32 -9.00 -1.89
CA GLU A 146 0.11 -8.36 -2.40
C GLU A 146 -0.70 -9.26 -3.34
N GLY A 147 -0.01 -10.09 -4.14
CA GLY A 147 -0.64 -11.11 -4.97
C GLY A 147 -1.21 -12.30 -4.19
N GLY A 148 -1.13 -12.30 -2.85
CA GLY A 148 -1.59 -13.40 -1.99
C GLY A 148 -0.78 -14.69 -2.17
N GLN A 149 0.40 -14.61 -2.80
CA GLN A 149 1.26 -15.76 -3.05
C GLN A 149 2.21 -16.04 -1.86
N TRP A 150 2.32 -15.12 -0.93
CA TRP A 150 3.04 -15.34 0.32
C TRP A 150 2.13 -16.11 1.28
N LYS A 151 2.28 -17.43 1.29
CA LYS A 151 1.54 -18.31 2.22
C LYS A 151 2.16 -18.21 3.60
N LEU A 152 1.39 -17.71 4.56
CA LEU A 152 1.83 -17.61 5.95
C LEU A 152 1.77 -18.97 6.63
N GLU A 153 2.88 -19.43 7.18
CA GLU A 153 3.00 -20.59 8.06
C GLU A 153 2.91 -20.11 9.52
N ARG A 154 1.69 -20.03 10.07
CA ARG A 154 1.47 -19.46 11.40
C ARG A 154 1.90 -20.39 12.50
N GLU A 155 2.78 -19.92 13.38
CA GLU A 155 3.31 -20.60 14.56
C GLU A 155 3.46 -19.63 15.73
N GLN A 156 3.83 -20.16 16.89
CA GLN A 156 4.23 -19.33 18.03
C GLN A 156 5.66 -18.83 17.81
N VAL A 157 5.83 -17.51 17.74
CA VAL A 157 7.13 -16.87 17.50
C VAL A 157 7.58 -16.14 18.76
N ASP A 158 8.76 -16.46 19.23
CA ASP A 158 9.46 -15.76 20.30
C ASP A 158 10.10 -14.49 19.75
N LEU A 159 9.43 -13.36 19.94
CA LEU A 159 9.91 -12.06 19.44
C LEU A 159 11.23 -11.62 20.09
N ALA A 160 11.44 -11.93 21.36
CA ALA A 160 12.66 -11.52 22.06
C ALA A 160 13.88 -12.22 21.45
N ARG A 161 13.74 -13.52 21.17
CA ARG A 161 14.78 -14.32 20.51
C ARG A 161 15.05 -13.83 19.09
N GLU A 162 13.99 -13.71 18.25
CA GLU A 162 14.17 -13.28 16.86
C GLU A 162 14.79 -11.88 16.78
N LEU A 163 14.39 -10.97 17.67
CA LEU A 163 14.96 -9.63 17.73
C LEU A 163 16.43 -9.66 18.17
N GLY A 164 16.78 -10.49 19.15
CA GLY A 164 18.16 -10.71 19.58
C GLY A 164 19.05 -11.23 18.44
N ASP A 165 18.57 -12.24 17.69
CA ASP A 165 19.28 -12.80 16.54
C ASP A 165 19.49 -11.74 15.42
N GLN A 166 18.47 -10.93 15.12
CA GLN A 166 18.58 -9.85 14.12
C GLN A 166 19.50 -8.73 14.58
N LEU A 167 19.48 -8.36 15.85
CA LEU A 167 20.40 -7.36 16.42
C LEU A 167 21.85 -7.82 16.36
N ALA A 168 22.10 -9.08 16.69
CA ALA A 168 23.45 -9.66 16.61
C ALA A 168 24.02 -9.58 15.18
N MET A 169 23.17 -9.83 14.16
CA MET A 169 23.57 -9.72 12.75
C MET A 169 23.81 -8.26 12.32
N ALA A 170 23.09 -7.29 12.88
CA ALA A 170 23.21 -5.87 12.54
C ALA A 170 24.28 -5.13 13.36
N TYR A 171 24.82 -5.74 14.40
CA TYR A 171 25.67 -5.09 15.42
C TYR A 171 26.90 -4.41 14.80
N GLU A 172 27.67 -5.13 13.98
CA GLU A 172 28.88 -4.56 13.35
C GLU A 172 28.54 -3.36 12.45
N GLN A 173 27.39 -3.36 11.78
CA GLN A 173 26.97 -2.28 10.91
C GLN A 173 26.53 -1.05 11.70
N LEU A 174 25.84 -1.25 12.81
CA LEU A 174 25.40 -0.19 13.72
C LEU A 174 26.58 0.46 14.44
N GLU A 175 27.51 -0.34 14.96
CA GLU A 175 28.73 0.12 15.63
C GLU A 175 29.65 0.87 14.67
N GLY A 176 29.84 0.35 13.45
CA GLY A 176 30.64 0.98 12.40
C GLY A 176 30.15 2.34 11.95
N GLN A 177 28.87 2.66 12.20
CA GLN A 177 28.29 3.98 11.96
C GLN A 177 28.22 4.87 13.21
N GLY A 178 28.71 4.38 14.36
CA GLY A 178 28.68 5.11 15.63
C GLY A 178 27.29 5.26 16.24
N ILE A 179 26.32 4.44 15.83
CA ILE A 179 24.96 4.45 16.36
C ILE A 179 24.93 3.74 17.72
N ARG A 180 24.52 4.45 18.77
CA ARG A 180 24.29 3.84 20.08
C ARG A 180 22.98 3.07 20.08
N VAL A 181 23.05 1.79 20.42
CA VAL A 181 21.85 0.92 20.48
C VAL A 181 21.45 0.70 21.93
N GLU A 182 20.22 1.08 22.27
CA GLU A 182 19.60 0.83 23.56
C GLU A 182 18.47 -0.16 23.40
N VAL A 183 18.54 -1.29 24.12
CA VAL A 183 17.54 -2.37 24.03
C VAL A 183 16.89 -2.57 25.41
N SER A 184 15.57 -2.51 25.43
CA SER A 184 14.75 -2.77 26.63
C SER A 184 13.67 -3.78 26.30
N ILE A 185 13.96 -5.05 26.59
CA ILE A 185 13.05 -6.19 26.38
C ILE A 185 12.89 -6.88 27.72
N PRO A 186 11.67 -6.99 28.30
CA PRO A 186 11.45 -7.68 29.56
C PRO A 186 11.66 -9.18 29.41
N GLU A 187 12.17 -9.82 30.46
CA GLU A 187 12.20 -11.28 30.52
C GLU A 187 10.78 -11.87 30.55
N GLY A 188 10.60 -12.99 29.84
CA GLY A 188 9.31 -13.68 29.82
C GLY A 188 8.26 -13.04 28.93
N LEU A 189 8.67 -12.27 27.92
CA LEU A 189 7.75 -11.75 26.92
C LEU A 189 7.01 -12.92 26.24
N PRO A 190 5.66 -12.92 26.21
CA PRO A 190 4.92 -14.06 25.65
C PRO A 190 5.12 -14.15 24.15
N PRO A 191 5.11 -15.38 23.56
CA PRO A 191 5.20 -15.56 22.14
C PRO A 191 3.96 -14.99 21.44
N VAL A 192 4.15 -14.56 20.19
CA VAL A 192 3.08 -14.06 19.32
C VAL A 192 2.72 -15.09 18.26
N TRP A 193 1.51 -14.97 17.69
CA TRP A 193 1.04 -15.87 16.67
C TRP A 193 1.30 -15.30 15.30
N GLY A 194 2.31 -15.81 14.57
CA GLY A 194 2.71 -15.26 13.28
C GLY A 194 3.53 -16.24 12.45
N ASP A 195 3.97 -15.81 11.28
CA ASP A 195 4.93 -16.53 10.45
C ASP A 195 6.34 -16.06 10.82
N ARG A 196 7.21 -16.98 11.25
CA ARG A 196 8.56 -16.66 11.70
C ARG A 196 9.38 -15.96 10.61
N LYS A 197 9.28 -16.40 9.34
CA LYS A 197 10.02 -15.79 8.22
C LYS A 197 9.54 -14.35 7.97
N ALA A 198 8.22 -14.14 8.07
CA ALA A 198 7.63 -12.80 7.94
C ALA A 198 8.05 -11.89 9.11
N VAL A 199 8.05 -12.39 10.35
CA VAL A 199 8.52 -11.64 11.53
C VAL A 199 9.98 -11.26 11.37
N VAL A 200 10.87 -12.19 11.01
CA VAL A 200 12.30 -11.92 10.74
C VAL A 200 12.44 -10.86 9.65
N ARG A 201 11.66 -10.94 8.56
CA ARG A 201 11.69 -9.94 7.47
C ARG A 201 11.24 -8.56 7.94
N VAL A 202 10.22 -8.48 8.80
CA VAL A 202 9.77 -7.22 9.43
C VAL A 202 10.90 -6.63 10.29
N LEU A 203 11.46 -7.40 11.20
CA LEU A 203 12.52 -6.95 12.11
C LEU A 203 13.76 -6.49 11.35
N SER A 204 14.20 -7.25 10.34
CA SER A 204 15.37 -6.88 9.52
C SER A 204 15.14 -5.58 8.72
N ASN A 205 13.92 -5.35 8.20
CA ASN A 205 13.60 -4.09 7.53
C ASN A 205 13.59 -2.91 8.50
N LEU A 206 13.04 -3.07 9.70
CA LEU A 206 13.03 -2.02 10.73
C LEU A 206 14.44 -1.65 11.18
N LEU A 207 15.30 -2.65 11.43
CA LEU A 207 16.72 -2.43 11.76
C LEU A 207 17.47 -1.76 10.62
N THR A 208 17.26 -2.25 9.38
CA THR A 208 17.86 -1.65 8.18
C THR A 208 17.46 -0.20 8.01
N ASN A 209 16.18 0.12 8.25
CA ASN A 209 15.71 1.50 8.20
C ASN A 209 16.39 2.36 9.27
N ALA A 210 16.49 1.85 10.49
CA ALA A 210 17.11 2.56 11.60
C ALA A 210 18.59 2.87 11.35
N TYR A 211 19.39 1.92 10.83
CA TYR A 211 20.81 2.20 10.57
C TYR A 211 21.04 3.05 9.32
N LYS A 212 20.15 3.04 8.34
CA LYS A 212 20.30 3.87 7.13
C LYS A 212 19.88 5.30 7.31
N HIS A 213 18.90 5.54 8.15
CA HIS A 213 18.27 6.84 8.36
C HIS A 213 18.44 7.39 9.76
N GLY A 214 18.80 6.53 10.73
CA GLY A 214 19.08 6.97 12.10
C GLY A 214 20.43 7.67 12.18
N SER A 215 20.44 8.75 12.96
CA SER A 215 21.67 9.38 13.46
C SER A 215 21.77 9.10 14.96
N ASP A 216 22.91 9.21 15.55
CA ASP A 216 23.17 9.22 16.99
C ASP A 216 22.76 7.96 17.80
N HIS A 217 21.48 7.55 17.76
CA HIS A 217 20.99 6.42 18.58
C HIS A 217 19.83 5.66 17.93
N LEU A 218 19.68 4.40 18.35
CA LEU A 218 18.54 3.52 18.08
C LEU A 218 18.05 2.95 19.41
N THR A 219 16.81 3.24 19.77
CA THR A 219 16.16 2.68 20.95
C THR A 219 15.15 1.62 20.51
N ILE A 220 15.28 0.39 21.03
CA ILE A 220 14.36 -0.71 20.76
C ILE A 220 13.71 -1.10 22.08
N ARG A 221 12.39 -1.03 22.13
CA ARG A 221 11.60 -1.42 23.30
C ARG A 221 10.59 -2.47 22.94
N ALA A 222 10.38 -3.42 23.86
CA ALA A 222 9.29 -4.35 23.78
C ALA A 222 8.55 -4.39 25.12
N TRP A 223 7.22 -4.53 25.08
CA TRP A 223 6.40 -4.66 26.27
C TRP A 223 5.13 -5.43 25.98
N GLN A 224 4.47 -5.88 27.02
CA GLN A 224 3.20 -6.56 26.92
C GLN A 224 2.06 -5.57 27.20
N GLU A 225 1.04 -5.60 26.35
CA GLU A 225 -0.26 -4.94 26.57
C GLU A 225 -1.36 -6.00 26.68
N GLU A 226 -2.57 -5.56 27.05
CA GLU A 226 -3.74 -6.43 27.04
C GLU A 226 -4.00 -6.95 25.62
N GLY A 227 -3.90 -8.28 25.41
CA GLY A 227 -4.12 -8.93 24.12
C GLY A 227 -3.00 -8.79 23.08
N ALA A 228 -1.90 -8.08 23.36
CA ALA A 228 -0.80 -7.87 22.42
C ALA A 228 0.59 -7.85 23.07
N VAL A 229 1.59 -8.09 22.25
CA VAL A 229 2.98 -7.68 22.51
C VAL A 229 3.26 -6.50 21.60
N VAL A 230 3.97 -5.51 22.09
CA VAL A 230 4.31 -4.30 21.32
C VAL A 230 5.82 -4.21 21.21
N THR A 231 6.30 -3.91 20.00
CA THR A 231 7.70 -3.55 19.76
C THR A 231 7.77 -2.16 19.17
N ALA A 232 8.68 -1.33 19.65
CA ALA A 232 8.92 0.02 19.15
C ALA A 232 10.39 0.20 18.80
N PHE A 233 10.64 0.77 17.63
CA PHE A 233 11.95 1.13 17.10
C PHE A 233 11.99 2.64 16.96
N SER A 234 12.81 3.31 17.74
CA SER A 234 12.92 4.78 17.76
C SER A 234 14.32 5.22 17.40
N ASN A 235 14.45 6.19 16.53
CA ASN A 235 15.73 6.80 16.17
C ASN A 235 15.56 8.31 15.92
N ALA A 236 16.65 9.07 16.09
CA ALA A 236 16.64 10.48 15.74
C ALA A 236 16.45 10.69 14.24
N ALA A 237 15.56 11.62 13.88
CA ALA A 237 15.20 11.93 12.49
C ALA A 237 15.01 13.46 12.33
N ARG A 238 16.12 14.21 12.36
CA ARG A 238 16.11 15.68 12.41
C ARG A 238 15.52 16.34 11.17
N ASP A 239 15.64 15.71 10.01
CA ASP A 239 15.20 16.23 8.72
C ASP A 239 13.82 15.72 8.29
N MET A 240 13.15 14.91 9.14
CA MET A 240 11.87 14.31 8.87
C MET A 240 10.72 15.21 9.33
N THR A 241 9.64 15.25 8.58
CA THR A 241 8.41 15.98 8.93
C THR A 241 7.30 15.01 9.39
N GLY A 242 6.25 15.54 10.02
CA GLY A 242 5.08 14.73 10.36
C GLY A 242 4.38 14.11 9.13
N GLU A 243 4.43 14.79 7.98
CA GLU A 243 3.92 14.30 6.71
C GLU A 243 4.76 13.11 6.20
N ASP A 244 6.08 13.18 6.34
CA ASP A 244 6.97 12.08 6.01
C ASP A 244 6.66 10.82 6.85
N ALA A 245 6.39 10.98 8.15
CA ALA A 245 6.02 9.86 9.01
C ALA A 245 4.69 9.22 8.61
N TYR A 246 3.74 10.01 8.08
CA TYR A 246 2.48 9.49 7.56
C TYR A 246 2.67 8.65 6.29
N HIS A 247 3.57 9.10 5.39
CA HIS A 247 3.83 8.46 4.11
C HIS A 247 4.93 7.39 4.14
N VAL A 248 5.58 7.15 5.29
CA VAL A 248 6.72 6.23 5.38
C VAL A 248 6.43 4.80 4.91
N PHE A 249 5.18 4.37 4.99
CA PHE A 249 4.74 3.05 4.52
C PHE A 249 4.33 3.02 3.05
N ASP A 250 4.29 4.18 2.38
CA ASP A 250 3.97 4.23 0.96
C ASP A 250 5.14 3.68 0.15
N ARG A 251 4.83 3.01 -0.95
CA ARG A 251 5.84 2.39 -1.82
C ARG A 251 6.69 3.46 -2.47
N PHE A 252 8.00 3.20 -2.54
CA PHE A 252 8.99 4.11 -3.14
C PHE A 252 9.08 5.48 -2.45
N TYR A 253 8.42 5.63 -1.31
CA TYR A 253 8.53 6.85 -0.53
C TYR A 253 9.88 6.92 0.18
N THR A 254 10.56 8.04 0.04
CA THR A 254 11.80 8.38 0.76
C THR A 254 11.72 9.83 1.19
N ALA A 255 11.91 10.09 2.48
CA ALA A 255 11.98 11.46 3.02
C ALA A 255 13.23 12.19 2.52
N ASP A 256 14.29 11.47 2.17
CA ASP A 256 15.53 12.00 1.60
C ASP A 256 15.32 12.40 0.13
N ARG A 257 15.18 13.71 -0.08
CA ARG A 257 14.99 14.33 -1.41
C ARG A 257 16.24 14.27 -2.30
N THR A 258 17.39 13.96 -1.74
CA THR A 258 18.67 13.90 -2.47
C THR A 258 18.95 12.55 -3.11
N ARG A 259 18.02 11.58 -3.02
CA ARG A 259 18.08 10.23 -3.60
C ARG A 259 19.51 9.70 -3.75
N SER A 260 20.15 9.38 -2.63
CA SER A 260 21.53 8.83 -2.63
C SER A 260 21.65 7.44 -3.31
N GLY A 261 20.59 6.94 -3.94
CA GLY A 261 20.56 5.67 -4.68
C GLY A 261 20.71 4.41 -3.81
N GLN A 262 20.74 4.55 -2.49
CA GLN A 262 20.85 3.42 -1.56
C GLN A 262 19.53 3.00 -0.92
N ASN A 263 18.49 3.85 -1.03
CA ASN A 263 17.19 3.64 -0.40
C ASN A 263 16.15 3.31 -1.45
N THR A 264 15.53 2.14 -1.30
CA THR A 264 14.54 1.63 -2.26
C THR A 264 13.12 2.11 -1.99
N GLY A 265 12.85 2.67 -0.79
CA GLY A 265 11.50 3.04 -0.35
C GLY A 265 10.52 1.86 -0.25
N LEU A 266 11.01 0.61 -0.33
CA LEU A 266 10.17 -0.59 -0.29
C LEU A 266 10.17 -1.28 1.07
N GLY A 267 11.19 -1.06 1.90
CA GLY A 267 11.36 -1.78 3.18
C GLY A 267 10.19 -1.56 4.13
N MET A 268 9.72 -0.32 4.28
CA MET A 268 8.60 0.00 5.17
C MET A 268 7.25 -0.42 4.60
N ALA A 269 7.07 -0.41 3.27
CA ALA A 269 5.90 -0.97 2.61
C ALA A 269 5.80 -2.49 2.84
N ILE A 270 6.92 -3.22 2.78
CA ILE A 270 6.99 -4.66 3.12
C ILE A 270 6.63 -4.89 4.59
N VAL A 271 7.15 -4.06 5.51
CA VAL A 271 6.80 -4.14 6.94
C VAL A 271 5.28 -4.05 7.12
N LYS A 272 4.65 -3.03 6.56
CA LYS A 272 3.20 -2.84 6.66
C LYS A 272 2.44 -4.03 6.06
N ALA A 273 2.77 -4.43 4.85
CA ALA A 273 2.09 -5.51 4.15
C ALA A 273 2.17 -6.85 4.91
N LEU A 274 3.34 -7.23 5.43
CA LEU A 274 3.51 -8.47 6.21
C LEU A 274 2.80 -8.41 7.56
N VAL A 275 2.91 -7.29 8.28
CA VAL A 275 2.27 -7.10 9.58
C VAL A 275 0.75 -7.18 9.45
N GLU A 276 0.16 -6.50 8.47
CA GLU A 276 -1.28 -6.52 8.21
C GLU A 276 -1.76 -7.88 7.71
N GLN A 277 -1.01 -8.56 6.84
CA GLN A 277 -1.34 -9.91 6.37
C GLN A 277 -1.34 -10.95 7.50
N MET A 278 -0.45 -10.81 8.50
CA MET A 278 -0.47 -11.62 9.70
C MET A 278 -1.63 -11.27 10.66
N GLY A 279 -2.34 -10.15 10.41
CA GLY A 279 -3.46 -9.67 11.25
C GLY A 279 -3.01 -8.80 12.42
N HIS A 280 -1.79 -8.30 12.37
CA HIS A 280 -1.19 -7.37 13.35
C HIS A 280 -1.35 -5.92 12.89
N ARG A 281 -0.79 -4.98 13.64
CA ARG A 281 -0.88 -3.54 13.34
C ARG A 281 0.48 -2.88 13.43
N VAL A 282 0.77 -1.96 12.50
CA VAL A 282 1.96 -1.13 12.50
C VAL A 282 1.57 0.33 12.36
N GLU A 283 2.27 1.18 13.08
CA GLU A 283 2.08 2.62 13.07
C GLU A 283 3.45 3.31 13.09
N ALA A 284 3.54 4.48 12.49
CA ALA A 284 4.72 5.34 12.56
C ALA A 284 4.33 6.69 13.14
N SER A 285 5.24 7.30 13.88
CA SER A 285 5.06 8.62 14.45
C SER A 285 6.39 9.38 14.49
N LEU A 286 6.30 10.69 14.37
CA LEU A 286 7.42 11.61 14.62
C LEU A 286 7.03 12.54 15.76
N LYS A 287 7.81 12.52 16.82
CA LYS A 287 7.58 13.38 17.99
C LYS A 287 8.92 13.88 18.53
N ASP A 288 9.02 15.18 18.70
CA ASP A 288 10.22 15.84 19.26
C ASP A 288 11.54 15.49 18.53
N GLY A 289 11.48 15.27 17.19
CA GLY A 289 12.61 14.86 16.38
C GLY A 289 12.96 13.37 16.45
N GLU A 290 12.17 12.58 17.18
CA GLU A 290 12.25 11.13 17.27
C GLU A 290 11.25 10.46 16.33
N PHE A 291 11.73 9.68 15.37
CA PHE A 291 10.91 8.83 14.53
C PHE A 291 10.76 7.47 15.18
N THR A 292 9.52 7.04 15.38
CA THR A 292 9.20 5.76 16.02
C THR A 292 8.29 4.93 15.15
N VAL A 293 8.67 3.68 14.92
CA VAL A 293 7.81 2.66 14.32
C VAL A 293 7.39 1.68 15.39
N THR A 294 6.09 1.53 15.58
CA THR A 294 5.49 0.65 16.59
C THR A 294 4.73 -0.48 15.90
N VAL A 295 5.04 -1.73 16.26
CA VAL A 295 4.31 -2.90 15.80
C VAL A 295 3.58 -3.54 16.98
N ARG A 296 2.25 -3.70 16.84
CA ARG A 296 1.37 -4.37 17.80
C ARG A 296 1.08 -5.80 17.32
N TRP A 297 1.73 -6.76 17.93
CA TRP A 297 1.60 -8.17 17.63
C TRP A 297 0.47 -8.74 18.49
N LYS A 298 -0.65 -9.10 17.90
CA LYS A 298 -1.76 -9.73 18.63
C LYS A 298 -1.32 -11.07 19.18
N LYS A 299 -1.63 -11.29 20.46
CA LYS A 299 -1.68 -12.63 21.01
C LYS A 299 -2.87 -13.35 20.37
N ARG A 300 -2.85 -14.64 20.37
CA ARG A 300 -3.94 -15.45 19.85
C ARG A 300 -5.28 -15.12 20.47
#